data_c154fbcddccb53cd9b16609bc9d274eb
#
_entry.id   c154fbcddccb53cd9b16609bc9d274eb
#
_cell.length_a   1.000
_cell.length_b   1.000
_cell.length_c   1.000
_cell.angle_alpha   90.00
_cell.angle_beta   90.00
_cell.angle_gamma   90.00
#
_symmetry.space_group_name_H-M   'P 1'
#
loop_
_entity.id
_entity.type
_entity.pdbx_description
1 polymer ?
#
loop_
_entity_poly.entity_id
_entity_poly.type
_entity_poly.pdbx_seq_one_letter_code
_entity_poly.pdbx_strand_id
1 'polypeptide(L)'
;MYKKAPNFDVYMTGSDQVWNCKFTKGDTNFLLKFAPAGSVRLSYGSSFASSSIPKEYQQVFKEELEKYETILVREKSGVDIVHNLIGKKAEVVCDPTLLLSDKEYHALALKGKLHLKDRYILVYVLDYMYNPYPHIYDIVRKVKDELGYKVVYIGTNAVDPSDVDAIYMGNHIGPLEFLQLMENASFV
;
A
#
# COMPACT_ATOMS: atom_id res chain seq x y z
N MET A 1 -7.69 9.88 -18.41
CA MET A 1 -6.95 11.13 -18.07
C MET A 1 -7.95 12.26 -17.97
N TYR A 2 -8.07 12.92 -16.82
CA TYR A 2 -8.96 14.08 -16.71
C TYR A 2 -8.43 15.21 -17.61
N LYS A 3 -9.27 15.75 -18.49
CA LYS A 3 -8.88 16.85 -19.37
C LYS A 3 -8.59 18.15 -18.61
N LYS A 4 -9.06 18.25 -17.36
CA LYS A 4 -8.82 19.37 -16.45
C LYS A 4 -8.86 18.85 -15.01
N ALA A 5 -7.85 19.18 -14.20
CA ALA A 5 -7.86 18.86 -12.79
C ALA A 5 -9.02 19.58 -12.09
N PRO A 6 -9.70 18.94 -11.12
CA PRO A 6 -10.64 19.65 -10.25
C PRO A 6 -9.93 20.82 -9.58
N ASN A 7 -10.67 21.90 -9.31
CA ASN A 7 -10.10 23.07 -8.65
C ASN A 7 -10.36 22.95 -7.13
N PHE A 8 -9.28 22.76 -6.38
CA PHE A 8 -9.27 22.71 -4.92
C PHE A 8 -8.25 23.70 -4.37
N ASP A 9 -8.44 24.11 -3.13
CA ASP A 9 -7.47 24.97 -2.42
C ASP A 9 -6.23 24.16 -2.00
N VAL A 10 -6.42 22.88 -1.69
CA VAL A 10 -5.37 21.97 -1.20
C VAL A 10 -5.33 20.70 -2.03
N TYR A 11 -4.13 20.28 -2.39
CA TYR A 11 -3.82 19.00 -3.05
C TYR A 11 -2.84 18.23 -2.18
N MET A 12 -3.12 16.95 -1.96
CA MET A 12 -2.26 16.09 -1.15
C MET A 12 -1.83 14.85 -1.93
N THR A 13 -0.53 14.60 -1.96
CA THR A 13 0.01 13.29 -2.35
C THR A 13 -0.11 12.34 -1.17
N GLY A 14 -0.82 11.24 -1.34
CA GLY A 14 -1.06 10.26 -0.28
C GLY A 14 0.11 9.31 -0.05
N SER A 15 -0.14 8.29 0.76
CA SER A 15 0.80 7.23 1.10
C SER A 15 1.08 6.30 -0.09
N ASP A 16 1.94 5.29 0.19
CA ASP A 16 2.51 4.32 -0.72
C ASP A 16 3.72 4.84 -1.52
N GLN A 17 4.28 3.99 -2.37
CA GLN A 17 5.51 4.21 -3.15
C GLN A 17 5.29 5.13 -4.36
N VAL A 18 4.49 6.17 -4.18
CA VAL A 18 4.11 7.11 -5.24
C VAL A 18 5.28 7.94 -5.78
N TRP A 19 6.37 8.02 -5.02
CA TRP A 19 7.62 8.68 -5.44
C TRP A 19 8.73 7.70 -5.80
N ASN A 20 8.43 6.40 -5.88
CA ASN A 20 9.37 5.39 -6.33
C ASN A 20 9.54 5.42 -7.85
N CYS A 21 10.67 5.91 -8.31
CA CYS A 21 10.99 6.05 -9.74
C CYS A 21 11.03 4.72 -10.51
N LYS A 22 11.20 3.57 -9.83
CA LYS A 22 11.13 2.26 -10.48
C LYS A 22 9.74 2.01 -11.07
N PHE A 23 8.70 2.45 -10.38
CA PHE A 23 7.30 2.26 -10.79
C PHE A 23 6.75 3.46 -11.55
N THR A 24 6.96 4.66 -11.02
CA THR A 24 6.34 5.87 -11.58
C THR A 24 7.10 6.46 -12.77
N LYS A 25 8.38 6.07 -12.97
CA LYS A 25 9.24 6.61 -14.03
C LYS A 25 9.30 8.14 -14.03
N GLY A 26 9.18 8.75 -12.86
CA GLY A 26 9.17 10.21 -12.70
C GLY A 26 7.89 10.89 -13.18
N ASP A 27 6.77 10.17 -13.27
CA ASP A 27 5.47 10.75 -13.63
C ASP A 27 5.09 11.87 -12.66
N THR A 28 5.00 13.07 -13.20
CA THR A 28 4.75 14.30 -12.44
C THR A 28 3.33 14.42 -11.89
N ASN A 29 2.42 13.53 -12.29
CA ASN A 29 1.09 13.46 -11.67
C ASN A 29 1.18 13.08 -10.20
N PHE A 30 2.11 12.20 -9.84
CA PHE A 30 2.38 11.85 -8.43
C PHE A 30 3.10 12.97 -7.64
N LEU A 31 3.59 13.98 -8.35
CA LEU A 31 4.19 15.20 -7.79
C LEU A 31 3.23 16.39 -7.82
N LEU A 32 1.95 16.18 -8.10
CA LEU A 32 0.90 17.20 -8.17
C LEU A 32 1.20 18.32 -9.18
N LYS A 33 1.94 18.06 -10.26
CA LYS A 33 2.26 19.10 -11.27
C LYS A 33 1.02 19.70 -11.91
N PHE A 34 -0.08 18.95 -11.94
CA PHE A 34 -1.37 19.38 -12.47
C PHE A 34 -2.11 20.37 -11.56
N ALA A 35 -1.69 20.51 -10.27
CA ALA A 35 -2.35 21.39 -9.33
C ALA A 35 -2.19 22.86 -9.76
N PRO A 36 -3.27 23.67 -9.74
CA PRO A 36 -3.22 25.07 -10.14
C PRO A 36 -2.20 25.90 -9.36
N ALA A 37 -1.70 26.96 -9.98
CA ALA A 37 -0.85 27.92 -9.28
C ALA A 37 -1.62 28.56 -8.12
N GLY A 38 -0.95 28.70 -6.96
CA GLY A 38 -1.54 29.26 -5.75
C GLY A 38 -2.29 28.25 -4.87
N SER A 39 -2.48 27.00 -5.32
CA SER A 39 -2.99 25.95 -4.44
C SER A 39 -1.89 25.43 -3.50
N VAL A 40 -2.30 25.05 -2.29
CA VAL A 40 -1.43 24.40 -1.30
C VAL A 40 -1.12 22.99 -1.73
N ARG A 41 0.16 22.56 -1.70
CA ARG A 41 0.57 21.18 -1.98
C ARG A 41 1.18 20.56 -0.74
N LEU A 42 0.69 19.39 -0.38
CA LEU A 42 1.11 18.62 0.80
C LEU A 42 1.46 17.18 0.39
N SER A 43 2.23 16.50 1.21
CA SER A 43 2.30 15.04 1.18
C SER A 43 2.03 14.45 2.56
N TYR A 44 1.47 13.23 2.59
CA TYR A 44 1.31 12.47 3.81
C TYR A 44 1.72 11.01 3.58
N GLY A 45 2.82 10.59 4.22
CA GLY A 45 3.32 9.22 4.15
C GLY A 45 3.80 8.79 2.75
N SER A 46 4.09 9.74 1.85
CA SER A 46 4.61 9.41 0.53
C SER A 46 5.98 8.76 0.63
N SER A 47 6.22 7.72 -0.15
CA SER A 47 7.44 6.91 -0.08
C SER A 47 8.22 6.95 -1.39
N PHE A 48 9.53 7.10 -1.27
CA PHE A 48 10.48 6.89 -2.36
C PHE A 48 10.86 5.42 -2.51
N ALA A 49 10.71 4.61 -1.45
CA ALA A 49 11.17 3.24 -1.34
C ALA A 49 12.61 3.04 -1.86
N SER A 50 13.44 4.04 -1.62
CA SER A 50 14.84 4.11 -2.08
C SER A 50 15.60 5.06 -1.17
N SER A 51 16.93 4.97 -1.19
CA SER A 51 17.83 5.90 -0.52
C SER A 51 18.28 7.07 -1.42
N SER A 52 17.89 7.07 -2.70
CA SER A 52 18.26 8.12 -3.66
C SER A 52 17.29 8.18 -4.84
N ILE A 53 17.24 9.33 -5.50
CA ILE A 53 16.53 9.53 -6.76
C ILE A 53 17.54 9.36 -7.92
N PRO A 54 17.23 8.55 -8.95
CA PRO A 54 18.06 8.46 -10.15
C PRO A 54 18.30 9.83 -10.78
N LYS A 55 19.51 10.05 -11.32
CA LYS A 55 19.94 11.36 -11.82
C LYS A 55 18.99 11.97 -12.84
N GLU A 56 18.42 11.15 -13.71
CA GLU A 56 17.49 11.56 -14.75
C GLU A 56 16.17 12.15 -14.21
N TYR A 57 15.81 11.84 -12.95
CA TYR A 57 14.57 12.35 -12.33
C TYR A 57 14.83 13.45 -11.31
N GLN A 58 16.07 13.70 -10.90
CA GLN A 58 16.37 14.66 -9.82
C GLN A 58 15.86 16.06 -10.12
N GLN A 59 16.01 16.53 -11.36
CA GLN A 59 15.58 17.87 -11.72
C GLN A 59 14.07 18.06 -11.61
N VAL A 60 13.29 17.11 -12.12
CA VAL A 60 11.83 17.20 -12.06
C VAL A 60 11.31 17.06 -10.63
N PHE A 61 11.91 16.17 -9.81
CA PHE A 61 11.57 16.08 -8.39
C PHE A 61 11.91 17.36 -7.64
N LYS A 62 13.07 17.96 -7.90
CA LYS A 62 13.47 19.25 -7.32
C LYS A 62 12.43 20.33 -7.60
N GLU A 63 12.12 20.57 -8.88
CA GLU A 63 11.18 21.60 -9.33
C GLU A 63 9.78 21.45 -8.73
N GLU A 64 9.31 20.20 -8.57
CA GLU A 64 7.96 19.99 -8.06
C GLU A 64 7.91 19.94 -6.53
N LEU A 65 8.89 19.32 -5.84
CA LEU A 65 8.93 19.29 -4.38
C LEU A 65 9.18 20.66 -3.76
N GLU A 66 9.87 21.57 -4.45
CA GLU A 66 10.03 22.96 -4.01
C GLU A 66 8.68 23.69 -3.83
N LYS A 67 7.64 23.24 -4.52
CA LYS A 67 6.28 23.83 -4.46
C LYS A 67 5.43 23.30 -3.29
N TYR A 68 5.92 22.26 -2.60
CA TYR A 68 5.21 21.71 -1.45
C TYR A 68 5.39 22.58 -0.22
N GLU A 69 4.31 22.88 0.45
CA GLU A 69 4.31 23.59 1.73
C GLU A 69 4.76 22.68 2.87
N THR A 70 4.23 21.45 2.89
CA THR A 70 4.57 20.46 3.90
C THR A 70 4.86 19.10 3.23
N ILE A 71 5.98 18.50 3.64
CA ILE A 71 6.43 17.21 3.10
C ILE A 71 6.53 16.22 4.25
N LEU A 72 5.58 15.29 4.29
CA LEU A 72 5.53 14.19 5.25
C LEU A 72 5.77 12.89 4.49
N VAL A 73 6.82 12.17 4.88
CA VAL A 73 7.29 10.95 4.22
C VAL A 73 7.15 9.74 5.14
N ARG A 74 7.09 8.53 4.57
CA ARG A 74 6.90 7.31 5.33
C ARG A 74 8.19 6.76 5.95
N GLU A 75 9.36 7.11 5.40
CA GLU A 75 10.65 6.59 5.83
C GLU A 75 11.72 7.67 5.97
N LYS A 76 12.71 7.41 6.85
CA LYS A 76 13.80 8.34 7.13
C LYS A 76 14.64 8.66 5.89
N SER A 77 14.87 7.70 5.00
CA SER A 77 15.58 7.93 3.74
C SER A 77 14.90 9.00 2.88
N GLY A 78 13.57 9.12 2.96
CA GLY A 78 12.81 10.19 2.29
C GLY A 78 13.13 11.57 2.84
N VAL A 79 13.34 11.72 4.15
CA VAL A 79 13.79 12.98 4.76
C VAL A 79 15.14 13.38 4.21
N ASP A 80 16.09 12.45 4.18
CA ASP A 80 17.45 12.70 3.69
C ASP A 80 17.42 13.06 2.19
N ILE A 81 16.59 12.40 1.39
CA ILE A 81 16.40 12.72 -0.04
C ILE A 81 15.89 14.15 -0.20
N VAL A 82 14.83 14.54 0.50
CA VAL A 82 14.24 15.88 0.40
C VAL A 82 15.25 16.95 0.82
N HIS A 83 15.93 16.73 1.96
CA HIS A 83 16.94 17.65 2.43
C HIS A 83 18.09 17.83 1.42
N ASN A 84 18.64 16.74 0.90
CA ASN A 84 19.75 16.78 -0.03
C ASN A 84 19.37 17.37 -1.39
N LEU A 85 18.11 17.20 -1.82
CA LEU A 85 17.67 17.64 -3.13
C LEU A 85 17.28 19.13 -3.15
N ILE A 86 16.56 19.60 -2.11
CA ILE A 86 15.95 20.94 -2.09
C ILE A 86 16.22 21.74 -0.80
N GLY A 87 16.95 21.18 0.17
CA GLY A 87 17.25 21.87 1.44
C GLY A 87 16.04 22.06 2.37
N LYS A 88 14.85 21.57 2.01
CA LYS A 88 13.65 21.67 2.86
C LYS A 88 13.64 20.64 3.96
N LYS A 89 12.93 20.96 5.04
CA LYS A 89 12.59 20.03 6.10
C LYS A 89 11.47 19.09 5.62
N ALA A 90 11.63 17.80 5.84
CA ALA A 90 10.57 16.80 5.78
C ALA A 90 10.50 16.07 7.12
N GLU A 91 9.36 15.45 7.40
CA GLU A 91 9.16 14.71 8.65
C GLU A 91 8.66 13.29 8.35
N VAL A 92 9.06 12.34 9.18
CA VAL A 92 8.56 10.96 9.09
C VAL A 92 7.22 10.85 9.80
N VAL A 93 6.26 10.25 9.11
CA VAL A 93 4.94 9.92 9.66
C VAL A 93 4.63 8.46 9.43
N CYS A 94 3.74 7.89 10.23
CA CYS A 94 3.27 6.53 10.02
C CYS A 94 2.42 6.44 8.73
N ASP A 95 2.30 5.24 8.20
CA ASP A 95 1.34 4.97 7.13
C ASP A 95 -0.08 5.29 7.63
N PRO A 96 -0.96 5.90 6.80
CA PRO A 96 -2.31 6.27 7.22
C PRO A 96 -3.17 5.09 7.70
N THR A 97 -2.81 3.86 7.33
CA THR A 97 -3.46 2.66 7.88
C THR A 97 -3.26 2.50 9.39
N LEU A 98 -2.25 3.15 9.96
CA LEU A 98 -2.01 3.14 11.42
C LEU A 98 -2.68 4.29 12.17
N LEU A 99 -3.48 5.13 11.50
CA LEU A 99 -4.20 6.23 12.12
C LEU A 99 -5.51 5.79 12.78
N LEU A 100 -6.07 4.67 12.32
CA LEU A 100 -7.27 4.10 12.91
C LEU A 100 -6.92 3.20 14.10
N SER A 101 -7.74 3.24 15.12
CA SER A 101 -7.69 2.33 16.25
C SER A 101 -8.21 0.93 15.89
N ASP A 102 -7.90 -0.06 16.73
CA ASP A 102 -8.45 -1.41 16.66
C ASP A 102 -9.98 -1.42 16.62
N LYS A 103 -10.63 -0.58 17.43
CA LYS A 103 -12.10 -0.44 17.48
C LYS A 103 -12.68 0.07 16.18
N GLU A 104 -12.01 1.02 15.52
CA GLU A 104 -12.44 1.56 14.23
C GLU A 104 -12.27 0.53 13.12
N TYR A 105 -11.17 -0.21 13.11
CA TYR A 105 -10.98 -1.33 12.19
C TYR A 105 -12.00 -2.44 12.41
N HIS A 106 -12.29 -2.81 13.68
CA HIS A 106 -13.35 -3.75 14.02
C HIS A 106 -14.71 -3.31 13.46
N ALA A 107 -15.07 -2.03 13.68
CA ALA A 107 -16.34 -1.48 13.17
C ALA A 107 -16.42 -1.49 11.62
N LEU A 108 -15.28 -1.43 10.92
CA LEU A 108 -15.23 -1.60 9.47
C LEU A 108 -15.35 -3.07 9.07
N ALA A 109 -14.66 -3.97 9.75
CA ALA A 109 -14.70 -5.41 9.48
C ALA A 109 -16.12 -5.98 9.66
N LEU A 110 -16.88 -5.50 10.64
CA LEU A 110 -18.28 -5.89 10.85
C LEU A 110 -19.22 -5.54 9.67
N LYS A 111 -18.80 -4.64 8.77
CA LYS A 111 -19.58 -4.29 7.56
C LYS A 111 -19.28 -5.23 6.39
N GLY A 112 -18.28 -6.09 6.50
CA GLY A 112 -18.00 -7.14 5.53
C GLY A 112 -19.14 -8.14 5.44
N LYS A 113 -19.35 -8.70 4.25
CA LYS A 113 -20.51 -9.56 3.95
C LYS A 113 -20.14 -11.06 3.83
N LEU A 114 -18.92 -11.42 4.22
CA LEU A 114 -18.50 -12.81 4.19
C LEU A 114 -19.05 -13.60 5.38
N HIS A 115 -19.42 -14.85 5.15
CA HIS A 115 -19.96 -15.75 6.17
C HIS A 115 -19.11 -17.02 6.24
N LEU A 116 -17.88 -16.88 6.76
CA LEU A 116 -17.04 -18.04 7.09
C LEU A 116 -17.31 -18.45 8.53
N LYS A 117 -17.85 -19.66 8.72
CA LYS A 117 -18.22 -20.20 10.04
C LYS A 117 -17.11 -20.98 10.70
N ASP A 118 -16.22 -21.55 9.88
CA ASP A 118 -15.15 -22.42 10.37
C ASP A 118 -13.91 -21.62 10.70
N ARG A 119 -13.08 -22.17 11.58
CA ARG A 119 -11.73 -21.61 11.83
C ARG A 119 -10.88 -21.77 10.57
N TYR A 120 -10.10 -20.76 10.27
CA TYR A 120 -9.28 -20.78 9.06
C TYR A 120 -7.90 -20.12 9.26
N ILE A 121 -6.99 -20.56 8.41
CA ILE A 121 -5.69 -19.95 8.17
C ILE A 121 -5.89 -18.98 7.01
N LEU A 122 -5.57 -17.70 7.20
CA LEU A 122 -5.57 -16.74 6.12
C LEU A 122 -4.18 -16.69 5.48
N VAL A 123 -4.12 -16.91 4.19
CA VAL A 123 -2.90 -16.78 3.38
C VAL A 123 -3.04 -15.59 2.46
N TYR A 124 -2.27 -14.54 2.73
CA TYR A 124 -2.24 -13.34 1.89
C TYR A 124 -0.88 -13.20 1.23
N VAL A 125 -0.85 -13.30 -0.09
CA VAL A 125 0.40 -13.30 -0.86
C VAL A 125 0.43 -12.17 -1.87
N LEU A 126 1.49 -11.37 -1.79
CA LEU A 126 1.84 -10.34 -2.79
C LEU A 126 3.03 -10.88 -3.60
N ASP A 127 2.76 -11.40 -4.79
CA ASP A 127 3.72 -12.08 -5.65
C ASP A 127 4.24 -11.24 -6.83
N TYR A 128 3.98 -9.94 -6.80
CA TYR A 128 4.38 -9.03 -7.89
C TYR A 128 5.89 -8.68 -7.90
N MET A 129 6.61 -8.91 -6.80
CA MET A 129 8.05 -8.62 -6.70
C MET A 129 8.91 -9.87 -6.85
N TYR A 130 8.45 -11.00 -6.35
CA TYR A 130 9.12 -12.30 -6.43
C TYR A 130 8.10 -13.41 -6.34
N ASN A 131 8.44 -14.55 -6.92
CA ASN A 131 7.57 -15.72 -6.92
C ASN A 131 7.83 -16.58 -5.67
N PRO A 132 6.90 -16.65 -4.69
CA PRO A 132 7.05 -17.49 -3.51
C PRO A 132 6.70 -18.96 -3.77
N TYR A 133 6.25 -19.29 -4.97
CA TYR A 133 5.82 -20.65 -5.33
C TYR A 133 6.99 -21.53 -5.76
N PRO A 134 6.98 -22.84 -5.49
CA PRO A 134 5.93 -23.58 -4.77
C PRO A 134 6.07 -23.56 -3.24
N HIS A 135 7.11 -22.95 -2.67
CA HIS A 135 7.46 -23.04 -1.24
C HIS A 135 6.34 -22.62 -0.30
N ILE A 136 5.55 -21.62 -0.69
CA ILE A 136 4.41 -21.18 0.13
C ILE A 136 3.39 -22.29 0.36
N TYR A 137 3.16 -23.15 -0.63
CA TYR A 137 2.22 -24.27 -0.51
C TYR A 137 2.70 -25.29 0.52
N ASP A 138 4.01 -25.58 0.55
CA ASP A 138 4.57 -26.51 1.52
C ASP A 138 4.43 -26.00 2.96
N ILE A 139 4.60 -24.70 3.15
CA ILE A 139 4.40 -24.04 4.45
C ILE A 139 2.93 -24.12 4.85
N VAL A 140 2.02 -23.75 3.96
CA VAL A 140 0.58 -23.74 4.21
C VAL A 140 0.08 -25.15 4.53
N ARG A 141 0.53 -26.18 3.80
CA ARG A 141 0.17 -27.58 4.10
C ARG A 141 0.60 -27.99 5.51
N LYS A 142 1.85 -27.70 5.89
CA LYS A 142 2.34 -28.03 7.24
C LYS A 142 1.51 -27.39 8.34
N VAL A 143 1.20 -26.08 8.20
CA VAL A 143 0.39 -25.35 9.17
C VAL A 143 -1.05 -25.91 9.21
N LYS A 144 -1.62 -26.21 8.03
CA LYS A 144 -2.95 -26.82 7.91
C LYS A 144 -3.01 -28.18 8.60
N ASP A 145 -2.02 -29.04 8.34
CA ASP A 145 -1.95 -30.39 8.92
C ASP A 145 -1.82 -30.35 10.46
N GLU A 146 -1.07 -29.38 10.97
CA GLU A 146 -0.88 -29.19 12.41
C GLU A 146 -2.13 -28.63 13.10
N LEU A 147 -2.81 -27.64 12.49
CA LEU A 147 -3.93 -26.93 13.10
C LEU A 147 -5.30 -27.56 12.77
N GLY A 148 -5.41 -28.31 11.68
CA GLY A 148 -6.68 -28.88 11.21
C GLY A 148 -7.69 -27.82 10.73
N TYR A 149 -7.25 -26.62 10.38
CA TYR A 149 -8.12 -25.53 9.96
C TYR A 149 -8.26 -25.47 8.44
N LYS A 150 -9.34 -24.84 7.97
CA LYS A 150 -9.48 -24.51 6.55
C LYS A 150 -8.47 -23.46 6.14
N VAL A 151 -8.16 -23.40 4.85
CA VAL A 151 -7.29 -22.36 4.28
C VAL A 151 -8.13 -21.41 3.46
N VAL A 152 -7.96 -20.11 3.69
CA VAL A 152 -8.50 -19.05 2.85
C VAL A 152 -7.32 -18.33 2.21
N TYR A 153 -7.32 -18.25 0.90
CA TYR A 153 -6.22 -17.69 0.13
C TYR A 153 -6.63 -16.38 -0.55
N ILE A 154 -5.86 -15.34 -0.35
CA ILE A 154 -5.97 -14.04 -1.05
C ILE A 154 -4.66 -13.82 -1.80
N GLY A 155 -4.73 -13.62 -3.11
CA GLY A 155 -3.55 -13.36 -3.93
C GLY A 155 -3.93 -12.87 -5.31
N THR A 156 -2.92 -12.48 -6.09
CA THR A 156 -3.09 -11.98 -7.46
C THR A 156 -3.30 -13.11 -8.46
N ASN A 157 -2.74 -14.29 -8.19
CA ASN A 157 -2.87 -15.48 -9.02
C ASN A 157 -3.83 -16.48 -8.38
N ALA A 158 -4.62 -17.15 -9.23
CA ALA A 158 -5.44 -18.25 -8.79
C ALA A 158 -4.55 -19.39 -8.29
N VAL A 159 -4.91 -19.91 -7.13
CA VAL A 159 -4.28 -21.11 -6.54
C VAL A 159 -5.02 -22.32 -7.04
N ASP A 160 -4.30 -23.39 -7.40
CA ASP A 160 -4.94 -24.69 -7.61
C ASP A 160 -5.43 -25.20 -6.24
N PRO A 161 -6.74 -25.37 -6.03
CA PRO A 161 -7.27 -25.85 -4.75
C PRO A 161 -6.70 -27.21 -4.34
N SER A 162 -6.29 -28.05 -5.30
CA SER A 162 -5.67 -29.34 -5.02
C SER A 162 -4.30 -29.21 -4.35
N ASP A 163 -3.60 -28.09 -4.55
CA ASP A 163 -2.29 -27.83 -3.96
C ASP A 163 -2.36 -27.49 -2.46
N VAL A 164 -3.35 -26.66 -2.08
CA VAL A 164 -3.48 -26.17 -0.70
C VAL A 164 -4.87 -26.39 -0.10
N ASP A 165 -5.82 -26.93 -0.86
CA ASP A 165 -7.21 -27.12 -0.42
C ASP A 165 -7.77 -25.81 0.16
N ALA A 166 -7.60 -24.71 -0.59
CA ALA A 166 -7.89 -23.36 -0.15
C ALA A 166 -9.14 -22.81 -0.82
N ILE A 167 -9.86 -21.99 -0.09
CA ILE A 167 -10.90 -21.12 -0.66
C ILE A 167 -10.20 -19.89 -1.24
N TYR A 168 -10.12 -19.81 -2.57
CA TYR A 168 -9.51 -18.66 -3.22
C TYR A 168 -10.49 -17.50 -3.33
N MET A 169 -10.15 -16.36 -2.72
CA MET A 169 -10.99 -15.16 -2.74
C MET A 169 -10.60 -14.19 -3.87
N GLY A 170 -9.36 -14.20 -4.33
CA GLY A 170 -8.89 -13.40 -5.47
C GLY A 170 -9.21 -11.92 -5.36
N ASN A 171 -9.57 -11.33 -6.50
CA ASN A 171 -9.95 -9.91 -6.62
C ASN A 171 -11.45 -9.66 -6.38
N HIS A 172 -12.18 -10.64 -5.88
CA HIS A 172 -13.63 -10.56 -5.68
C HIS A 172 -14.03 -10.03 -4.30
N ILE A 173 -13.04 -9.69 -3.47
CA ILE A 173 -13.28 -9.11 -2.14
C ILE A 173 -12.93 -7.63 -2.14
N GLY A 174 -13.75 -6.84 -1.44
CA GLY A 174 -13.48 -5.43 -1.19
C GLY A 174 -12.69 -5.21 0.10
N PRO A 175 -12.37 -3.94 0.41
CA PRO A 175 -11.61 -3.61 1.63
C PRO A 175 -12.28 -4.07 2.92
N LEU A 176 -13.61 -4.04 3.00
CA LEU A 176 -14.35 -4.46 4.20
C LEU A 176 -14.28 -5.97 4.40
N GLU A 177 -14.39 -6.75 3.34
CA GLU A 177 -14.25 -8.19 3.35
C GLU A 177 -12.81 -8.60 3.68
N PHE A 178 -11.83 -7.86 3.17
CA PHE A 178 -10.42 -8.07 3.51
C PHE A 178 -10.18 -7.87 5.02
N LEU A 179 -10.66 -6.77 5.59
CA LEU A 179 -10.56 -6.51 7.03
C LEU A 179 -11.27 -7.58 7.84
N GLN A 180 -12.46 -8.01 7.41
CA GLN A 180 -13.21 -9.08 8.04
C GLN A 180 -12.43 -10.40 8.05
N LEU A 181 -11.77 -10.74 6.94
CA LEU A 181 -10.94 -11.95 6.85
C LEU A 181 -9.70 -11.86 7.75
N MET A 182 -9.04 -10.70 7.80
CA MET A 182 -7.89 -10.48 8.67
C MET A 182 -8.25 -10.62 10.15
N GLU A 183 -9.35 -10.02 10.57
CA GLU A 183 -9.78 -10.00 11.96
C GLU A 183 -10.23 -11.36 12.48
N ASN A 184 -10.93 -12.14 11.66
CA ASN A 184 -11.52 -13.42 12.06
C ASN A 184 -10.61 -14.62 11.78
N ALA A 185 -9.45 -14.42 11.19
CA ALA A 185 -8.49 -15.49 10.96
C ALA A 185 -7.98 -16.07 12.29
N SER A 186 -7.85 -17.38 12.36
CA SER A 186 -7.23 -18.06 13.51
C SER A 186 -5.71 -18.08 13.39
N PHE A 187 -5.18 -17.91 12.19
CA PHE A 187 -3.76 -17.82 11.85
C PHE A 187 -3.61 -17.03 10.54
N VAL A 188 -2.58 -16.17 10.45
CA VAL A 188 -2.25 -15.38 9.25
C VAL A 188 -0.80 -15.62 8.86
#